data_e22eb17e02747df5441ffeec3287c936
#
_entry.id   e22eb17e02747df5441ffeec3287c936
#
_cell.length_a   1.000
_cell.length_b   1.000
_cell.length_c   1.000
_cell.angle_alpha   90.00
_cell.angle_beta   90.00
_cell.angle_gamma   90.00
#
_symmetry.space_group_name_H-M   'P 1'
#
loop_
_entity.id
_entity.type
_entity.pdbx_description
1 polymer ?
#
loop_
_entity_poly.entity_id
_entity_poly.type
_entity_poly.pdbx_seq_one_letter_code
_entity_poly.pdbx_strand_id
1 'polypeptide(L)'
;MNNKKVDSYSLKKKKLKKWIYENNYTLPKFAKRLGISKDELKRKLSEHDGFNKHQIKSLIYLVGASNAIDIIYFPSLKIKNKIISEVYRKGGKMSKWMKWKD
;
A
#
# COMPACT_ATOMS: atom_id res chain seq x y z
N MET A 1 14.71 2.44 -21.82
CA MET A 1 14.67 2.45 -21.39
C MET A 1 14.44 2.34 -20.57
N ASN A 2 14.40 2.27 -20.48
CA ASN A 2 14.28 2.18 -19.71
C ASN A 2 13.99 2.07 -18.75
N ASN A 3 13.86 2.26 -18.66
CA ASN A 3 13.67 2.17 -17.81
C ASN A 3 13.28 1.80 -16.99
N LYS A 4 13.25 1.52 -16.79
CA LYS A 4 12.89 1.10 -16.13
C LYS A 4 12.56 0.88 -14.89
N LYS A 5 12.77 1.36 -14.41
CA LYS A 5 12.53 1.39 -13.03
C LYS A 5 11.06 1.30 -12.73
N VAL A 6 10.67 0.57 -11.70
CA VAL A 6 9.26 0.46 -11.36
C VAL A 6 8.90 1.55 -10.38
N ASP A 7 8.23 2.57 -10.84
CA ASP A 7 7.84 3.68 -10.01
C ASP A 7 6.41 3.60 -9.53
N SER A 8 5.65 2.69 -10.12
CA SER A 8 4.23 2.63 -9.85
C SER A 8 3.80 1.17 -9.80
N TYR A 9 3.00 0.85 -8.81
CA TYR A 9 2.52 -0.52 -8.62
C TYR A 9 1.02 -0.54 -8.76
N SER A 10 0.53 -1.39 -9.65
CA SER A 10 -0.90 -1.52 -9.88
C SER A 10 -1.57 -2.24 -8.72
N LEU A 11 -2.84 -1.94 -8.52
CA LEU A 11 -3.60 -2.52 -7.44
C LEU A 11 -4.78 -3.30 -7.97
N LYS A 12 -5.15 -4.33 -7.26
CA LYS A 12 -6.39 -5.02 -7.49
C LYS A 12 -7.46 -4.22 -6.77
N LYS A 13 -8.04 -3.29 -7.50
CA LYS A 13 -8.86 -2.26 -6.90
C LYS A 13 -10.09 -2.78 -6.19
N LYS A 14 -10.72 -3.79 -6.74
CA LYS A 14 -11.89 -4.36 -6.09
C LYS A 14 -11.52 -4.98 -4.75
N LYS A 15 -10.37 -5.61 -4.68
CA LYS A 15 -9.93 -6.21 -3.44
C LYS A 15 -9.59 -5.17 -2.41
N LEU A 16 -8.98 -4.07 -2.83
CA LEU A 16 -8.68 -2.98 -1.92
C LEU A 16 -9.95 -2.34 -1.40
N LYS A 17 -10.91 -2.07 -2.28
CA LYS A 17 -12.16 -1.49 -1.86
C LYS A 17 -12.88 -2.39 -0.87
N LYS A 18 -12.86 -3.69 -1.12
CA LYS A 18 -13.47 -4.66 -0.23
C LYS A 18 -12.81 -4.63 1.13
N TRP A 19 -11.49 -4.58 1.16
CA TRP A 19 -10.76 -4.53 2.42
C TRP A 19 -11.11 -3.28 3.22
N ILE A 20 -11.16 -2.14 2.54
CA ILE A 20 -11.50 -0.88 3.18
C ILE A 20 -12.88 -0.98 3.83
N TYR A 21 -13.83 -1.48 3.06
CA TYR A 21 -15.19 -1.59 3.53
C TYR A 21 -15.31 -2.56 4.70
N GLU A 22 -14.67 -3.72 4.56
CA GLU A 22 -14.78 -4.75 5.58
C GLU A 22 -14.11 -4.38 6.89
N ASN A 23 -13.17 -3.45 6.83
CA ASN A 23 -12.48 -3.01 8.04
C ASN A 23 -13.01 -1.70 8.56
N ASN A 24 -14.20 -1.34 8.11
CA ASN A 24 -14.92 -0.18 8.63
C ASN A 24 -14.20 1.14 8.43
N TYR A 25 -13.43 1.25 7.36
CA TYR A 25 -12.84 2.51 6.98
C TYR A 25 -13.76 3.25 6.04
N THR A 26 -13.72 4.58 6.15
CA THR A 26 -14.25 5.42 5.07
C THR A 26 -13.06 5.78 4.18
N LEU A 27 -13.34 6.24 2.97
CA LEU A 27 -12.26 6.64 2.08
C LEU A 27 -11.41 7.77 2.68
N PRO A 28 -12.00 8.80 3.28
CA PRO A 28 -11.18 9.84 3.89
C PRO A 28 -10.26 9.32 4.99
N LYS A 29 -10.75 8.42 5.82
CA LYS A 29 -9.92 7.88 6.89
C LYS A 29 -8.81 7.03 6.35
N PHE A 30 -9.12 6.21 5.36
CA PHE A 30 -8.10 5.35 4.78
C PHE A 30 -7.02 6.17 4.08
N ALA A 31 -7.44 7.20 3.34
CA ALA A 31 -6.51 8.09 2.67
C ALA A 31 -5.58 8.76 3.67
N LYS A 32 -6.14 9.21 4.77
CA LYS A 32 -5.35 9.86 5.80
C LYS A 32 -4.29 8.91 6.34
N ARG A 33 -4.63 7.65 6.56
CA ARG A 33 -3.68 6.68 7.06
C ARG A 33 -2.58 6.40 6.03
N LEU A 34 -2.90 6.51 4.76
CA LEU A 34 -1.90 6.33 3.71
C LEU A 34 -1.07 7.60 3.48
N GLY A 35 -1.51 8.72 4.00
CA GLY A 35 -0.79 9.97 3.80
C GLY A 35 -1.12 10.66 2.50
N ILE A 36 -2.31 10.41 1.94
CA ILE A 36 -2.74 11.06 0.72
C ILE A 36 -4.13 11.65 0.94
N SER A 37 -4.55 12.50 0.01
CA SER A 37 -5.87 13.10 0.11
C SER A 37 -6.95 12.09 -0.32
N LYS A 38 -8.18 12.37 0.10
CA LYS A 38 -9.30 11.55 -0.33
C LYS A 38 -9.45 11.56 -1.85
N ASP A 39 -9.27 12.72 -2.44
CA ASP A 39 -9.41 12.84 -3.89
C ASP A 39 -8.34 12.05 -4.61
N GLU A 40 -7.13 12.07 -4.09
CA GLU A 40 -6.05 11.28 -4.69
C GLU A 40 -6.36 9.80 -4.58
N LEU A 41 -6.87 9.36 -3.44
CA LEU A 41 -7.22 7.97 -3.26
C LEU A 41 -8.31 7.56 -4.25
N LYS A 42 -9.35 8.40 -4.39
CA LYS A 42 -10.41 8.09 -5.34
C LYS A 42 -9.90 8.00 -6.75
N ARG A 43 -9.01 8.90 -7.13
CA ARG A 43 -8.44 8.86 -8.47
C ARG A 43 -7.64 7.58 -8.69
N LYS A 44 -6.86 7.18 -7.71
CA LYS A 44 -6.07 5.97 -7.85
C LYS A 44 -6.92 4.71 -7.89
N LEU A 45 -8.09 4.76 -7.28
CA LEU A 45 -9.00 3.63 -7.32
C LEU A 45 -9.82 3.57 -8.60
N SER A 46 -9.98 4.69 -9.30
CA SER A 46 -10.81 4.71 -10.49
C SER A 46 -10.01 4.78 -11.79
N GLU A 47 -8.75 5.14 -11.72
CA GLU A 47 -7.92 5.25 -12.92
C GLU A 47 -6.82 4.21 -12.87
N HIS A 48 -5.98 4.20 -13.90
CA HIS A 48 -4.91 3.21 -13.96
C HIS A 48 -3.67 3.63 -13.20
N ASP A 49 -3.75 4.73 -12.49
CA ASP A 49 -2.63 5.13 -11.64
C ASP A 49 -2.37 4.07 -10.59
N GLY A 50 -1.12 3.78 -10.36
CA GLY A 50 -0.75 2.89 -9.29
C GLY A 50 -0.23 3.68 -8.10
N PHE A 51 0.16 2.97 -7.08
CA PHE A 51 0.80 3.58 -5.92
C PHE A 51 2.31 3.60 -6.15
N ASN A 52 2.96 4.64 -5.68
CA ASN A 52 4.42 4.66 -5.72
C ASN A 52 4.95 3.77 -4.58
N LYS A 53 6.26 3.60 -4.55
CA LYS A 53 6.88 2.70 -3.58
C LYS A 53 6.56 3.08 -2.15
N HIS A 54 6.60 4.37 -1.85
CA HIS A 54 6.31 4.84 -0.50
C HIS A 54 4.87 4.51 -0.10
N GLN A 55 3.95 4.74 -1.01
CA GLN A 55 2.54 4.45 -0.76
C GLN A 55 2.31 2.96 -0.62
N ILE A 56 3.04 2.16 -1.39
CA ILE A 56 2.95 0.70 -1.29
C ILE A 56 3.41 0.23 0.08
N LYS A 57 4.50 0.80 0.58
CA LYS A 57 4.97 0.42 1.91
C LYS A 57 3.96 0.79 2.99
N SER A 58 3.36 1.97 2.87
CA SER A 58 2.33 2.37 3.80
C SER A 58 1.13 1.44 3.75
N LEU A 59 0.75 1.04 2.54
CA LEU A 59 -0.38 0.13 2.37
C LEU A 59 -0.06 -1.23 3.01
N ILE A 60 1.13 -1.75 2.76
CA ILE A 60 1.52 -3.03 3.34
C ILE A 60 1.45 -2.97 4.86
N TYR A 61 1.96 -1.89 5.41
CA TYR A 61 1.93 -1.73 6.87
C TYR A 61 0.49 -1.67 7.39
N LEU A 62 -0.36 -0.96 6.67
CA LEU A 62 -1.73 -0.74 7.11
C LEU A 62 -2.59 -2.01 7.04
N VAL A 63 -2.49 -2.75 5.95
CA VAL A 63 -3.35 -3.92 5.75
C VAL A 63 -2.67 -5.23 6.15
N GLY A 64 -1.36 -5.22 6.32
CA GLY A 64 -0.61 -6.44 6.61
C GLY A 64 -0.10 -7.09 5.34
N ALA A 65 1.02 -7.82 5.47
CA ALA A 65 1.65 -8.42 4.30
C ALA A 65 0.73 -9.40 3.57
N SER A 66 0.01 -10.20 4.32
CA SER A 66 -0.84 -11.21 3.73
C SER A 66 -1.92 -10.60 2.85
N ASN A 67 -2.57 -9.55 3.34
CA ASN A 67 -3.59 -8.87 2.56
C ASN A 67 -2.97 -8.08 1.42
N ALA A 68 -1.80 -7.50 1.65
CA ALA A 68 -1.14 -6.71 0.62
C ALA A 68 -0.78 -7.55 -0.58
N ILE A 69 -0.34 -8.78 -0.36
CA ILE A 69 0.00 -9.69 -1.45
C ILE A 69 -1.22 -9.93 -2.33
N ASP A 70 -2.38 -9.96 -1.72
CA ASP A 70 -3.62 -10.18 -2.45
C ASP A 70 -4.11 -8.92 -3.17
N ILE A 71 -3.71 -7.76 -2.71
CA ILE A 71 -4.21 -6.49 -3.23
C ILE A 71 -3.29 -5.88 -4.28
N ILE A 72 -1.99 -6.09 -4.15
CA ILE A 72 -0.99 -5.42 -4.98
C ILE A 72 -0.46 -6.35 -6.06
N TYR A 73 -0.33 -5.82 -7.28
CA TYR A 73 0.38 -6.52 -8.34
C TYR A 73 1.87 -6.21 -8.20
N PHE A 74 2.64 -7.17 -7.77
CA PHE A 74 4.09 -6.99 -7.71
C PHE A 74 4.70 -7.50 -9.02
N PRO A 75 5.68 -6.77 -9.57
CA PRO A 75 6.29 -7.18 -10.84
C PRO A 75 6.99 -8.52 -10.79
N SER A 76 7.51 -8.88 -9.62
CA SER A 76 8.21 -10.15 -9.49
C SER A 76 8.22 -10.55 -8.03
N LEU A 77 8.49 -11.82 -7.80
CA LEU A 77 8.61 -12.33 -6.44
C LEU A 77 9.76 -11.64 -5.69
N LYS A 78 10.83 -11.39 -6.41
CA LYS A 78 11.98 -10.74 -5.80
C LYS A 78 11.64 -9.34 -5.29
N ILE A 79 10.93 -8.58 -6.11
CA ILE A 79 10.54 -7.23 -5.72
C ILE A 79 9.54 -7.28 -4.57
N LYS A 80 8.60 -8.20 -4.63
CA LYS A 80 7.63 -8.37 -3.55
C LYS A 80 8.35 -8.63 -2.23
N ASN A 81 9.25 -9.59 -2.23
CA ASN A 81 9.94 -9.95 -1.00
C ASN A 81 10.81 -8.82 -0.49
N LYS A 82 11.44 -8.10 -1.40
CA LYS A 82 12.28 -6.98 -0.99
C LYS A 82 11.47 -5.88 -0.32
N ILE A 83 10.35 -5.51 -0.92
CA ILE A 83 9.54 -4.43 -0.38
C ILE A 83 8.94 -4.83 0.96
N ILE A 84 8.42 -6.03 1.06
CA ILE A 84 7.85 -6.50 2.31
C ILE A 84 8.90 -6.54 3.41
N SER A 85 10.10 -7.02 3.07
CA SER A 85 11.20 -7.02 4.02
C SER A 85 11.52 -5.63 4.52
N GLU A 86 11.51 -4.66 3.61
CA GLU A 86 11.83 -3.30 3.99
C GLU A 86 10.81 -2.72 4.96
N VAL A 87 9.56 -3.15 4.83
CA VAL A 87 8.53 -2.67 5.74
C VAL A 87 8.72 -3.26 7.14
N TYR A 88 9.05 -4.55 7.22
CA TYR A 88 9.06 -5.23 8.51
C TYR A 88 10.43 -5.42 9.12
N ARG A 89 11.48 -5.32 8.33
CA ARG A 89 12.80 -5.67 8.81
C ARG A 89 13.47 -4.58 9.61
N LYS A 90 13.11 -3.35 9.41
CA LYS A 90 13.73 -2.26 10.13
C LYS A 90 13.08 -2.12 11.48
N GLY A 91 13.43 -3.01 12.35
CA GLY A 91 12.78 -3.13 13.64
C GLY A 91 12.61 -1.83 14.38
N GLY A 92 13.65 -1.02 14.45
CA GLY A 92 13.55 0.23 15.15
C GLY A 92 12.52 1.17 14.56
N LYS A 93 12.51 1.24 13.26
CA LYS A 93 11.56 2.09 12.59
C LYS A 93 10.17 1.53 12.62
N MET A 94 10.09 0.23 12.56
CA MET A 94 8.79 -0.41 12.68
C MET A 94 8.19 -0.14 14.05
N SER A 95 9.01 -0.12 15.06
CA SER A 95 8.52 0.18 16.39
C SER A 95 7.85 1.54 16.43
N LYS A 96 8.42 2.51 15.75
CA LYS A 96 7.82 3.82 15.71
C LYS A 96 6.47 3.79 15.04
N TRP A 97 6.38 3.06 13.96
CA TRP A 97 5.13 2.94 13.24
C TRP A 97 4.08 2.26 14.08
N MET A 98 4.49 1.26 14.81
CA MET A 98 3.55 0.52 15.61
C MET A 98 3.01 1.33 16.76
N LYS A 99 3.74 2.31 17.21
CA LYS A 99 3.27 3.13 18.30
C LYS A 99 1.98 3.84 18.01
N TRP A 100 1.83 4.35 16.80
CA TRP A 100 0.63 5.09 16.53
C TRP A 100 -0.53 4.23 16.10
N LYS A 101 -0.33 2.96 16.12
CA LYS A 101 -1.45 2.08 15.96
C LYS A 101 -2.35 2.10 17.17
N ASP A 102 -1.76 2.34 18.27
CA ASP A 102 -2.53 2.30 19.50
C ASP A 102 -3.42 3.53 19.65
#